data_d3e8bab63653dac2c25ea0d8ad478182
#
_entry.id   d3e8bab63653dac2c25ea0d8ad478182
#
_cell.length_a   1.000
_cell.length_b   1.000
_cell.length_c   1.000
_cell.angle_alpha   90.00
_cell.angle_beta   90.00
_cell.angle_gamma   90.00
#
_symmetry.space_group_name_H-M   'P 1'
#
loop_
_entity.id
_entity.type
_entity.pdbx_description
1 polymer ?
#
loop_
_entity_poly.entity_id
_entity_poly.type
_entity_poly.pdbx_seq_one_letter_code
_entity_poly.pdbx_strand_id
1 'polypeptide(L)'
;MSFTGVYVSRRKLKSVFFIQINKLINWDEIETLIKKYYNKGFSVAGRPSYPGLILFKMCLLQTWYGLSDYEVEEKVNDSLSFMQFVGLHLEDEVPDHSVISRFRSELTKKEAFEKIFEHINAQLESKGLIVKTGAIVDATVTDSPRKPKGKTTYAVADDRKEEQRSEEDIQQEAKKKQLIKVTQPGVDPEAAWLKKAGKLHYGYKKHLCTDDAEGMITAVVTTPANESDMHHITDVVDKSKLKKGARIKADKGYASAANRQALKDSGYKDNIMHKATKSKPLTAWQIKFNHIISKTRYKVERTAGSMKRWFRAATARYIGIVKTHTQHLMEAIAYNLYRSPGIVAKNALLISRK
;
A
#
# COMPACT_ATOMS: atom_id res chain seq x y z
N MET A 1 -32.10 -18.11 9.82
CA MET A 1 -32.02 -17.59 8.42
C MET A 1 -33.25 -16.72 8.22
N SER A 2 -33.07 -15.46 7.83
CA SER A 2 -34.16 -14.55 7.49
C SER A 2 -34.88 -15.06 6.22
N PHE A 3 -36.17 -14.74 6.08
CA PHE A 3 -36.97 -15.06 4.90
C PHE A 3 -36.38 -14.45 3.62
N THR A 4 -35.88 -13.23 3.73
CA THR A 4 -35.15 -12.52 2.67
C THR A 4 -33.80 -13.18 2.35
N GLY A 5 -33.08 -13.70 3.33
CA GLY A 5 -31.83 -14.45 3.12
C GLY A 5 -32.02 -15.71 2.25
N VAL A 6 -33.15 -16.41 2.42
CA VAL A 6 -33.52 -17.57 1.56
C VAL A 6 -33.83 -17.13 0.13
N TYR A 7 -34.49 -16.00 -0.05
CA TYR A 7 -34.79 -15.46 -1.39
C TYR A 7 -33.52 -15.00 -2.13
N VAL A 8 -32.58 -14.34 -1.43
CA VAL A 8 -31.31 -13.90 -2.01
C VAL A 8 -30.42 -15.09 -2.35
N SER A 9 -30.39 -16.14 -1.50
CA SER A 9 -29.59 -17.34 -1.76
C SER A 9 -30.03 -18.12 -3.02
N ARG A 10 -31.29 -17.99 -3.41
CA ARG A 10 -31.84 -18.60 -4.66
C ARG A 10 -31.46 -17.83 -5.92
N ARG A 11 -31.03 -16.56 -5.82
CA ARG A 11 -30.58 -15.77 -6.97
C ARG A 11 -29.18 -16.21 -7.37
N LYS A 12 -28.98 -16.54 -8.64
CA LYS A 12 -27.66 -16.78 -9.23
C LYS A 12 -26.90 -15.44 -9.30
N LEU A 13 -26.24 -15.07 -8.20
CA LEU A 13 -25.38 -13.91 -8.17
C LEU A 13 -24.16 -14.17 -9.07
N LYS A 14 -23.91 -13.30 -10.04
CA LYS A 14 -22.79 -13.44 -11.00
C LYS A 14 -21.41 -13.22 -10.39
N SER A 15 -21.32 -12.85 -9.12
CA SER A 15 -20.06 -12.52 -8.46
C SER A 15 -19.30 -13.75 -7.97
N VAL A 16 -18.81 -14.54 -8.93
CA VAL A 16 -17.93 -15.69 -8.66
C VAL A 16 -16.70 -15.26 -7.87
N PHE A 17 -16.17 -14.04 -8.12
CA PHE A 17 -15.00 -13.49 -7.44
C PHE A 17 -15.17 -13.39 -5.93
N PHE A 18 -16.26 -12.81 -5.43
CA PHE A 18 -16.49 -12.68 -3.99
C PHE A 18 -16.65 -14.04 -3.30
N ILE A 19 -17.30 -15.00 -3.96
CA ILE A 19 -17.43 -16.38 -3.45
C ILE A 19 -16.05 -17.02 -3.34
N GLN A 20 -15.19 -16.84 -4.34
CA GLN A 20 -13.83 -17.38 -4.33
C GLN A 20 -12.99 -16.77 -3.21
N ILE A 21 -13.07 -15.45 -3.00
CA ILE A 21 -12.36 -14.77 -1.92
C ILE A 21 -12.86 -15.21 -0.55
N ASN A 22 -14.18 -15.34 -0.36
CA ASN A 22 -14.75 -15.81 0.91
C ASN A 22 -14.35 -17.26 1.24
N LYS A 23 -14.14 -18.12 0.23
CA LYS A 23 -13.60 -19.47 0.43
C LYS A 23 -12.09 -19.51 0.67
N LEU A 24 -11.38 -18.52 0.13
CA LEU A 24 -9.92 -18.46 0.19
C LEU A 24 -9.41 -17.96 1.53
N ILE A 25 -10.06 -16.98 2.12
CA ILE A 25 -9.62 -16.29 3.34
C ILE A 25 -10.47 -16.76 4.53
N ASN A 26 -9.78 -17.09 5.62
CA ASN A 26 -10.42 -17.27 6.93
C ASN A 26 -10.69 -15.87 7.53
N TRP A 27 -11.92 -15.41 7.37
CA TRP A 27 -12.34 -14.08 7.82
C TRP A 27 -12.47 -13.99 9.34
N ASP A 28 -12.70 -15.09 10.05
CA ASP A 28 -12.83 -15.10 11.51
C ASP A 28 -11.52 -14.71 12.20
N GLU A 29 -10.39 -15.16 11.64
CA GLU A 29 -9.07 -14.73 12.10
C GLU A 29 -8.83 -13.23 11.87
N ILE A 30 -9.27 -12.71 10.71
CA ILE A 30 -9.17 -11.28 10.39
C ILE A 30 -10.07 -10.47 11.32
N GLU A 31 -11.29 -10.95 11.59
CA GLU A 31 -12.20 -10.30 12.52
C GLU A 31 -11.62 -10.24 13.93
N THR A 32 -11.07 -11.36 14.40
CA THR A 32 -10.41 -11.45 15.71
C THR A 32 -9.23 -10.46 15.80
N LEU A 33 -8.46 -10.33 14.73
CA LEU A 33 -7.37 -9.36 14.65
C LEU A 33 -7.90 -7.92 14.67
N ILE A 34 -8.94 -7.61 13.89
CA ILE A 34 -9.54 -6.27 13.87
C ILE A 34 -10.10 -5.90 15.24
N LYS A 35 -10.76 -6.81 15.95
CA LYS A 35 -11.31 -6.57 17.30
C LYS A 35 -10.24 -6.12 18.31
N LYS A 36 -8.96 -6.50 18.16
CA LYS A 36 -7.87 -6.02 19.03
C LYS A 36 -7.59 -4.52 18.86
N TYR A 37 -7.87 -3.96 17.69
CA TYR A 37 -7.57 -2.57 17.36
C TYR A 37 -8.82 -1.67 17.28
N TYR A 38 -10.00 -2.27 17.04
CA TYR A 38 -11.27 -1.55 16.90
C TYR A 38 -12.29 -2.06 17.90
N ASN A 39 -12.36 -1.39 19.04
CA ASN A 39 -13.18 -1.77 20.21
C ASN A 39 -14.33 -0.77 20.47
N LYS A 40 -14.84 -0.09 19.45
CA LYS A 40 -15.97 0.83 19.61
C LYS A 40 -17.29 0.07 19.73
N GLY A 41 -18.20 0.56 20.58
CA GLY A 41 -19.57 0.04 20.72
C GLY A 41 -19.78 -1.00 21.81
N PHE A 42 -18.83 -1.16 22.72
CA PHE A 42 -19.03 -1.94 23.96
C PHE A 42 -19.65 -1.13 25.10
N SER A 43 -20.07 0.12 24.84
CA SER A 43 -20.82 0.93 25.82
C SER A 43 -22.24 0.40 25.94
N VAL A 44 -22.71 0.25 27.16
CA VAL A 44 -24.11 -0.16 27.48
C VAL A 44 -25.14 0.89 27.00
N ALA A 45 -24.69 2.13 26.79
CA ALA A 45 -25.50 3.24 26.31
C ALA A 45 -25.12 3.63 24.89
N GLY A 46 -26.09 3.71 23.99
CA GLY A 46 -25.95 4.14 22.62
C GLY A 46 -26.18 3.03 21.60
N ARG A 47 -26.16 3.40 20.29
CA ARG A 47 -26.32 2.46 19.19
C ARG A 47 -25.10 1.53 19.11
N PRO A 48 -25.28 0.19 18.99
CA PRO A 48 -24.19 -0.74 18.78
C PRO A 48 -23.33 -0.35 17.56
N SER A 49 -22.02 -0.52 17.67
CA SER A 49 -21.15 -0.28 16.51
C SER A 49 -21.23 -1.45 15.52
N TYR A 50 -21.03 -1.14 14.26
CA TYR A 50 -20.92 -2.17 13.23
C TYR A 50 -19.70 -3.05 13.46
N PRO A 51 -19.79 -4.37 13.18
CA PRO A 51 -18.64 -5.27 13.21
C PRO A 51 -17.49 -4.75 12.32
N GLY A 52 -16.27 -4.73 12.86
CA GLY A 52 -15.12 -4.20 12.15
C GLY A 52 -14.80 -4.94 10.84
N LEU A 53 -15.17 -6.23 10.73
CA LEU A 53 -15.02 -7.01 9.51
C LEU A 53 -15.89 -6.47 8.37
N ILE A 54 -17.13 -6.06 8.64
CA ILE A 54 -18.02 -5.44 7.65
C ILE A 54 -17.36 -4.18 7.09
N LEU A 55 -16.89 -3.30 7.98
CA LEU A 55 -16.22 -2.05 7.59
C LEU A 55 -14.94 -2.29 6.80
N PHE A 56 -14.15 -3.30 7.18
CA PHE A 56 -12.96 -3.70 6.45
C PHE A 56 -13.29 -4.22 5.04
N LYS A 57 -14.32 -5.05 4.90
CA LYS A 57 -14.79 -5.53 3.59
C LYS A 57 -15.33 -4.39 2.72
N MET A 58 -15.99 -3.38 3.32
CA MET A 58 -16.37 -2.16 2.60
C MET A 58 -15.14 -1.39 2.09
N CYS A 59 -14.06 -1.29 2.88
CA CYS A 59 -12.78 -0.71 2.43
C CYS A 59 -12.15 -1.51 1.28
N LEU A 60 -12.30 -2.84 1.24
CA LEU A 60 -11.87 -3.67 0.10
C LEU A 60 -12.70 -3.35 -1.16
N LEU A 61 -14.03 -3.27 -1.06
CA LEU A 61 -14.89 -2.87 -2.17
C LEU A 61 -14.50 -1.47 -2.68
N GLN A 62 -14.30 -0.52 -1.76
CA GLN A 62 -13.83 0.81 -2.09
C GLN A 62 -12.54 0.78 -2.91
N THR A 63 -11.58 -0.07 -2.52
CA THR A 63 -10.29 -0.17 -3.21
C THR A 63 -10.42 -0.85 -4.56
N TRP A 64 -11.13 -1.99 -4.68
CA TRP A 64 -11.28 -2.71 -5.94
C TRP A 64 -12.02 -1.93 -7.01
N TYR A 65 -13.04 -1.14 -6.61
CA TYR A 65 -13.89 -0.41 -7.54
C TYR A 65 -13.53 1.08 -7.64
N GLY A 66 -12.53 1.54 -6.87
CA GLY A 66 -12.10 2.93 -6.88
C GLY A 66 -13.14 3.91 -6.34
N LEU A 67 -14.01 3.47 -5.41
CA LEU A 67 -15.14 4.24 -4.87
C LEU A 67 -14.70 5.23 -3.79
N SER A 68 -15.43 6.33 -3.64
CA SER A 68 -15.38 7.22 -2.46
C SER A 68 -16.08 6.58 -1.27
N ASP A 69 -16.02 7.23 -0.09
CA ASP A 69 -16.72 6.75 1.10
C ASP A 69 -18.25 6.78 0.90
N TYR A 70 -18.79 7.80 0.21
CA TYR A 70 -20.21 7.91 -0.15
C TYR A 70 -20.62 6.85 -1.19
N GLU A 71 -19.83 6.69 -2.24
CA GLU A 71 -20.15 5.73 -3.31
C GLU A 71 -20.15 4.28 -2.82
N VAL A 72 -19.28 3.90 -1.86
CA VAL A 72 -19.31 2.53 -1.32
C VAL A 72 -20.52 2.28 -0.44
N GLU A 73 -20.98 3.26 0.35
CA GLU A 73 -22.23 3.21 1.09
C GLU A 73 -23.41 2.97 0.14
N GLU A 74 -23.55 3.83 -0.89
CA GLU A 74 -24.61 3.72 -1.92
C GLU A 74 -24.56 2.35 -2.62
N LYS A 75 -23.36 1.91 -3.06
CA LYS A 75 -23.23 0.64 -3.80
C LYS A 75 -23.50 -0.60 -2.92
N VAL A 76 -23.26 -0.55 -1.63
CA VAL A 76 -23.63 -1.64 -0.73
C VAL A 76 -25.13 -1.68 -0.51
N ASN A 77 -25.82 -0.52 -0.48
CA ASN A 77 -27.28 -0.46 -0.46
C ASN A 77 -27.92 -1.02 -1.75
N ASP A 78 -27.38 -0.68 -2.91
CA ASP A 78 -27.97 -1.02 -4.20
C ASP A 78 -27.64 -2.42 -4.69
N SER A 79 -26.50 -3.01 -4.26
CA SER A 79 -25.98 -4.24 -4.81
C SER A 79 -26.07 -5.42 -3.86
N LEU A 80 -26.94 -6.38 -4.15
CA LEU A 80 -27.05 -7.63 -3.40
C LEU A 80 -25.71 -8.40 -3.29
N SER A 81 -24.87 -8.34 -4.32
CA SER A 81 -23.58 -9.02 -4.30
C SER A 81 -22.57 -8.32 -3.38
N PHE A 82 -22.62 -6.99 -3.29
CA PHE A 82 -21.80 -6.24 -2.35
C PHE A 82 -22.27 -6.46 -0.92
N MET A 83 -23.58 -6.35 -0.69
CA MET A 83 -24.22 -6.61 0.60
C MET A 83 -23.85 -8.01 1.13
N GLN A 84 -24.00 -9.04 0.30
CA GLN A 84 -23.63 -10.41 0.66
C GLN A 84 -22.13 -10.58 0.94
N PHE A 85 -21.27 -9.90 0.16
CA PHE A 85 -19.82 -9.97 0.37
C PHE A 85 -19.41 -9.36 1.71
N VAL A 86 -19.97 -8.23 2.09
CA VAL A 86 -19.67 -7.59 3.38
C VAL A 86 -20.27 -8.33 4.57
N GLY A 87 -21.30 -9.15 4.34
CA GLY A 87 -21.95 -9.95 5.38
C GLY A 87 -23.20 -9.30 5.96
N LEU A 88 -23.85 -8.40 5.22
CA LEU A 88 -25.12 -7.78 5.59
C LEU A 88 -26.30 -8.51 4.94
N HIS A 89 -27.44 -8.50 5.61
CA HIS A 89 -28.74 -8.95 5.13
C HIS A 89 -29.58 -7.75 4.63
N LEU A 90 -30.69 -8.01 3.97
CA LEU A 90 -31.55 -6.96 3.41
C LEU A 90 -32.22 -6.08 4.49
N GLU A 91 -32.42 -6.63 5.68
CA GLU A 91 -32.98 -5.94 6.84
C GLU A 91 -31.95 -5.17 7.65
N ASP A 92 -30.65 -5.38 7.38
CA ASP A 92 -29.57 -4.71 8.11
C ASP A 92 -29.36 -3.29 7.57
N GLU A 93 -29.11 -2.35 8.45
CA GLU A 93 -28.69 -1.01 8.04
C GLU A 93 -27.24 -1.04 7.55
N VAL A 94 -26.99 -0.34 6.43
CA VAL A 94 -25.65 -0.20 5.87
C VAL A 94 -24.86 0.87 6.64
N PRO A 95 -23.58 0.61 6.99
CA PRO A 95 -22.73 1.63 7.61
C PRO A 95 -22.57 2.85 6.71
N ASP A 96 -22.76 4.04 7.28
CA ASP A 96 -22.59 5.30 6.54
C ASP A 96 -21.10 5.61 6.27
N HIS A 97 -20.86 6.51 5.32
CA HIS A 97 -19.52 6.98 4.91
C HIS A 97 -18.68 7.51 6.07
N SER A 98 -19.30 8.14 7.09
CA SER A 98 -18.58 8.69 8.23
C SER A 98 -18.08 7.59 9.19
N VAL A 99 -18.82 6.49 9.31
CA VAL A 99 -18.41 5.29 10.08
C VAL A 99 -17.20 4.65 9.41
N ILE A 100 -17.21 4.49 8.09
CA ILE A 100 -16.10 3.92 7.32
C ILE A 100 -14.84 4.78 7.48
N SER A 101 -14.99 6.10 7.37
CA SER A 101 -13.89 7.06 7.54
C SER A 101 -13.30 7.03 8.96
N ARG A 102 -14.13 6.97 9.99
CA ARG A 102 -13.70 6.85 11.40
C ARG A 102 -12.99 5.52 11.67
N PHE A 103 -13.55 4.41 11.17
CA PHE A 103 -12.94 3.08 11.26
C PHE A 103 -11.53 3.06 10.65
N ARG A 104 -11.39 3.53 9.41
CA ARG A 104 -10.10 3.62 8.74
C ARG A 104 -9.10 4.47 9.50
N SER A 105 -9.53 5.63 10.00
CA SER A 105 -8.67 6.53 10.77
C SER A 105 -8.20 5.91 12.09
N GLU A 106 -9.05 5.17 12.77
CA GLU A 106 -8.72 4.48 14.02
C GLU A 106 -7.68 3.37 13.80
N LEU A 107 -7.89 2.53 12.79
CA LEU A 107 -6.94 1.48 12.44
C LEU A 107 -5.61 2.04 11.92
N THR A 108 -5.65 3.17 11.22
CA THR A 108 -4.44 3.87 10.75
C THR A 108 -3.59 4.34 11.93
N LYS A 109 -4.21 4.97 12.93
CA LYS A 109 -3.50 5.43 14.14
C LYS A 109 -2.82 4.31 14.92
N LYS A 110 -3.37 3.10 14.87
CA LYS A 110 -2.88 1.91 15.56
C LYS A 110 -2.00 1.01 14.69
N GLU A 111 -1.67 1.45 13.47
CA GLU A 111 -0.89 0.68 12.49
C GLU A 111 -1.46 -0.73 12.19
N ALA A 112 -2.77 -0.89 12.41
CA ALA A 112 -3.44 -2.19 12.31
C ALA A 112 -3.47 -2.74 10.88
N PHE A 113 -3.46 -1.88 9.86
CA PHE A 113 -3.46 -2.33 8.45
C PHE A 113 -2.19 -3.09 8.07
N GLU A 114 -1.03 -2.78 8.66
CA GLU A 114 0.20 -3.55 8.49
C GLU A 114 -0.01 -4.98 9.00
N LYS A 115 -0.60 -5.13 10.19
CA LYS A 115 -0.87 -6.44 10.80
C LYS A 115 -1.92 -7.25 10.01
N ILE A 116 -2.95 -6.59 9.49
CA ILE A 116 -3.95 -7.23 8.64
C ILE A 116 -3.32 -7.70 7.33
N PHE A 117 -2.47 -6.89 6.71
CA PHE A 117 -1.73 -7.25 5.51
C PHE A 117 -0.82 -8.46 5.74
N GLU A 118 -0.03 -8.46 6.84
CA GLU A 118 0.82 -9.58 7.22
C GLU A 118 0.00 -10.87 7.40
N HIS A 119 -1.15 -10.77 8.09
CA HIS A 119 -1.99 -11.93 8.39
C HIS A 119 -2.65 -12.52 7.13
N ILE A 120 -3.19 -11.67 6.25
CA ILE A 120 -3.73 -12.10 4.95
C ILE A 120 -2.63 -12.76 4.11
N ASN A 121 -1.44 -12.17 4.06
CA ASN A 121 -0.30 -12.74 3.32
C ASN A 121 0.14 -14.09 3.91
N ALA A 122 0.10 -14.26 5.23
CA ALA A 122 0.39 -15.56 5.87
C ALA A 122 -0.61 -16.64 5.46
N GLN A 123 -1.90 -16.31 5.39
CA GLN A 123 -2.92 -17.23 4.88
C GLN A 123 -2.71 -17.58 3.40
N LEU A 124 -2.31 -16.60 2.57
CA LEU A 124 -2.00 -16.85 1.16
C LEU A 124 -0.71 -17.67 0.97
N GLU A 125 0.29 -17.45 1.82
CA GLU A 125 1.54 -18.21 1.85
C GLU A 125 1.28 -19.68 2.25
N SER A 126 0.46 -19.93 3.27
CA SER A 126 0.10 -21.30 3.69
C SER A 126 -0.59 -22.10 2.60
N LYS A 127 -1.26 -21.42 1.67
CA LYS A 127 -1.91 -22.00 0.47
C LYS A 127 -1.00 -22.05 -0.75
N GLY A 128 0.29 -21.69 -0.61
CA GLY A 128 1.26 -21.69 -1.70
C GLY A 128 1.03 -20.62 -2.78
N LEU A 129 0.23 -19.58 -2.50
CA LEU A 129 -0.07 -18.49 -3.43
C LEU A 129 0.98 -17.38 -3.36
N ILE A 130 1.69 -17.26 -2.25
CA ILE A 130 2.87 -16.41 -2.07
C ILE A 130 4.07 -17.30 -1.84
N VAL A 131 5.16 -17.06 -2.59
CA VAL A 131 6.39 -17.86 -2.53
C VAL A 131 7.56 -16.98 -2.15
N LYS A 132 8.12 -17.19 -0.96
CA LYS A 132 9.19 -16.35 -0.38
C LYS A 132 10.62 -16.82 -0.68
N THR A 133 10.87 -17.46 -1.84
CA THR A 133 12.20 -17.94 -2.25
C THR A 133 12.98 -16.95 -3.10
N GLY A 134 12.31 -15.94 -3.61
CA GLY A 134 12.87 -14.83 -4.36
C GLY A 134 11.93 -13.65 -4.37
N ALA A 135 12.46 -12.47 -4.58
CA ALA A 135 11.68 -11.24 -4.60
C ALA A 135 12.16 -10.27 -5.68
N ILE A 136 11.25 -9.38 -6.08
CA ILE A 136 11.53 -8.27 -6.99
C ILE A 136 11.14 -6.99 -6.28
N VAL A 137 12.09 -6.04 -6.19
CA VAL A 137 11.88 -4.72 -5.60
C VAL A 137 11.79 -3.68 -6.69
N ASP A 138 10.80 -2.80 -6.60
CA ASP A 138 10.62 -1.64 -7.47
C ASP A 138 9.84 -0.53 -6.77
N ALA A 139 9.93 0.70 -7.29
CA ALA A 139 9.23 1.86 -6.75
C ALA A 139 8.33 2.51 -7.80
N THR A 140 7.11 2.86 -7.39
CA THR A 140 6.15 3.56 -8.23
C THR A 140 5.64 4.83 -7.55
N VAL A 141 5.34 5.86 -8.35
CA VAL A 141 4.85 7.15 -7.85
C VAL A 141 3.33 7.11 -7.70
N THR A 142 2.86 7.72 -6.61
CA THR A 142 1.45 8.03 -6.34
C THR A 142 1.33 9.55 -6.23
N ASP A 143 0.62 10.17 -7.16
CA ASP A 143 0.49 11.63 -7.23
C ASP A 143 -0.52 12.15 -6.21
N SER A 144 -0.17 13.21 -5.47
CA SER A 144 -1.11 13.94 -4.63
C SER A 144 -1.84 15.01 -5.44
N PRO A 145 -3.19 15.05 -5.44
CA PRO A 145 -3.95 16.14 -6.05
C PRO A 145 -3.80 17.46 -5.27
N ARG A 146 -3.29 17.40 -4.05
CA ARG A 146 -3.08 18.52 -3.12
C ARG A 146 -1.70 19.14 -3.30
N LYS A 147 -1.36 19.51 -4.54
CA LYS A 147 -0.08 20.13 -4.89
C LYS A 147 -0.11 21.65 -4.72
N PRO A 148 1.04 22.28 -4.40
CA PRO A 148 1.14 23.73 -4.33
C PRO A 148 0.79 24.38 -5.68
N LYS A 149 0.08 25.51 -5.60
CA LYS A 149 -0.23 26.36 -6.76
C LYS A 149 0.54 27.67 -6.65
N GLY A 150 1.08 28.16 -7.77
CA GLY A 150 1.82 29.42 -7.80
C GLY A 150 3.24 29.34 -7.20
N LYS A 151 3.77 30.50 -6.80
CA LYS A 151 5.12 30.62 -6.23
C LYS A 151 5.13 30.21 -4.75
N THR A 152 6.25 29.64 -4.29
CA THR A 152 6.47 29.33 -2.88
C THR A 152 6.52 30.62 -2.07
N THR A 153 5.72 30.73 -1.03
CA THR A 153 5.73 31.85 -0.10
C THR A 153 6.58 31.46 1.11
N TYR A 154 7.43 32.38 1.55
CA TYR A 154 8.24 32.23 2.75
C TYR A 154 7.81 33.29 3.77
N ALA A 155 7.66 32.89 5.02
CA ALA A 155 7.50 33.77 6.16
C ALA A 155 8.79 33.78 6.99
N VAL A 156 9.05 34.91 7.63
CA VAL A 156 10.12 34.98 8.64
C VAL A 156 9.61 34.31 9.90
N ALA A 157 10.39 33.43 10.50
CA ALA A 157 10.07 32.88 11.80
C ALA A 157 9.96 34.02 12.81
N ASP A 158 8.79 34.15 13.43
CA ASP A 158 8.55 35.12 14.49
C ASP A 158 8.87 34.43 15.81
N ASP A 159 10.11 34.59 16.29
CA ASP A 159 10.55 34.10 17.60
C ASP A 159 9.98 35.01 18.69
N ARG A 160 8.66 34.91 18.94
CA ARG A 160 8.05 35.51 20.13
C ARG A 160 8.18 34.54 21.31
N LYS A 161 9.39 34.49 21.88
CA LYS A 161 9.62 34.27 23.29
C LYS A 161 10.54 35.38 23.77
N GLU A 162 9.92 36.40 24.31
CA GLU A 162 10.59 37.43 25.10
C GLU A 162 11.15 36.80 26.36
N GLU A 163 12.47 36.55 26.37
CA GLU A 163 13.25 36.49 27.60
C GLU A 163 14.49 37.36 27.38
N GLN A 164 14.77 38.20 28.36
CA GLN A 164 15.78 39.26 28.45
C GLN A 164 17.13 38.87 27.83
N ARG A 165 17.49 39.51 26.70
CA ARG A 165 18.78 39.37 26.02
C ARG A 165 19.45 40.71 25.84
N SER A 166 20.78 40.75 25.91
CA SER A 166 21.58 42.00 25.77
C SER A 166 21.64 42.52 24.33
N GLU A 167 21.79 43.84 24.17
CA GLU A 167 21.78 44.51 22.86
C GLU A 167 22.88 44.06 21.88
N GLU A 168 23.96 43.43 22.35
CA GLU A 168 25.05 42.90 21.50
C GLU A 168 24.70 41.61 20.77
N ASP A 169 23.83 40.77 21.35
CA ASP A 169 23.37 39.53 20.72
C ASP A 169 22.36 39.81 19.57
N ILE A 170 21.63 40.91 19.68
CA ILE A 170 20.59 41.32 18.68
C ILE A 170 21.23 41.71 17.35
N GLN A 171 22.43 42.30 17.33
CA GLN A 171 23.08 42.72 16.09
C GLN A 171 23.75 41.61 15.29
N GLN A 172 24.13 40.50 15.94
CA GLN A 172 24.70 39.32 15.25
C GLN A 172 23.61 38.34 14.75
N GLU A 173 22.45 38.27 15.38
CA GLU A 173 21.31 37.42 14.97
C GLU A 173 20.50 38.03 13.83
N ALA A 174 20.55 39.33 13.59
CA ALA A 174 19.83 39.98 12.48
C ALA A 174 20.23 39.48 11.07
N LYS A 175 21.28 38.66 10.94
CA LYS A 175 21.76 38.09 9.67
C LYS A 175 21.27 36.65 9.39
N LYS A 176 20.55 35.99 10.31
CA LYS A 176 19.98 34.67 10.09
C LYS A 176 18.50 34.59 10.41
N LYS A 177 17.69 35.43 9.78
CA LYS A 177 16.24 35.21 9.78
C LYS A 177 15.96 33.88 9.08
N GLN A 178 15.60 32.86 9.84
CA GLN A 178 15.17 31.59 9.26
C GLN A 178 13.86 31.81 8.48
N LEU A 179 13.94 31.69 7.17
CA LEU A 179 12.78 31.71 6.30
C LEU A 179 12.05 30.36 6.41
N ILE A 180 10.86 30.37 6.98
CA ILE A 180 9.99 29.21 7.03
C ILE A 180 9.12 29.18 5.79
N LYS A 181 9.12 28.04 5.10
CA LYS A 181 8.22 27.82 3.96
C LYS A 181 6.78 27.78 4.46
N VAL A 182 5.95 28.72 4.03
CA VAL A 182 4.54 28.71 4.37
C VAL A 182 3.82 27.67 3.53
N THR A 183 3.19 26.71 4.21
CA THR A 183 2.34 25.73 3.55
C THR A 183 1.00 26.36 3.19
N GLN A 184 0.66 26.36 1.91
CA GLN A 184 -0.63 26.88 1.45
C GLN A 184 -1.79 25.99 1.99
N PRO A 185 -2.95 26.58 2.34
CA PRO A 185 -4.12 25.82 2.76
C PRO A 185 -4.50 24.75 1.72
N GLY A 186 -4.78 23.53 2.19
CA GLY A 186 -5.18 22.41 1.33
C GLY A 186 -4.06 21.74 0.55
N VAL A 187 -2.81 22.14 0.73
CA VAL A 187 -1.63 21.45 0.20
C VAL A 187 -1.24 20.31 1.15
N ASP A 188 -0.77 19.21 0.60
CA ASP A 188 -0.21 18.10 1.38
C ASP A 188 1.25 18.40 1.76
N PRO A 189 1.57 18.73 3.03
CA PRO A 189 2.90 19.20 3.41
C PRO A 189 3.97 18.09 3.40
N GLU A 190 3.56 16.83 3.49
CA GLU A 190 4.49 15.67 3.53
C GLU A 190 4.76 15.09 2.14
N ALA A 191 3.99 15.53 1.12
CA ALA A 191 4.25 15.19 -0.27
C ALA A 191 5.41 16.01 -0.84
N ALA A 192 6.13 15.46 -1.82
CA ALA A 192 7.29 16.10 -2.41
C ALA A 192 7.29 16.09 -3.93
N TRP A 193 8.04 17.01 -4.54
CA TRP A 193 8.23 17.07 -5.98
C TRP A 193 9.28 16.08 -6.46
N LEU A 194 8.96 15.39 -7.55
CA LEU A 194 9.86 14.49 -8.27
C LEU A 194 9.75 14.75 -9.78
N LYS A 195 10.89 14.88 -10.45
CA LYS A 195 10.95 14.84 -11.92
C LYS A 195 11.31 13.41 -12.37
N LYS A 196 10.38 12.73 -13.05
CA LYS A 196 10.58 11.37 -13.58
C LYS A 196 10.14 11.31 -15.04
N ALA A 197 11.01 10.80 -15.92
CA ALA A 197 10.73 10.70 -17.36
C ALA A 197 10.19 12.00 -18.00
N GLY A 198 10.78 13.15 -17.64
CA GLY A 198 10.40 14.47 -18.17
C GLY A 198 9.13 15.07 -17.53
N LYS A 199 8.37 14.34 -16.73
CA LYS A 199 7.17 14.83 -16.02
C LYS A 199 7.46 15.20 -14.59
N LEU A 200 6.78 16.22 -14.09
CA LEU A 200 6.79 16.63 -12.69
C LEU A 200 5.64 15.93 -11.96
N HIS A 201 5.98 15.25 -10.87
CA HIS A 201 5.08 14.60 -9.95
C HIS A 201 5.16 15.29 -8.60
N TYR A 202 4.04 15.45 -7.92
CA TYR A 202 3.98 15.88 -6.52
C TYR A 202 3.23 14.82 -5.74
N GLY A 203 3.86 14.19 -4.76
CA GLY A 203 3.22 13.10 -4.03
C GLY A 203 4.20 12.21 -3.28
N TYR A 204 3.98 10.92 -3.39
CA TYR A 204 4.67 9.87 -2.64
C TYR A 204 5.24 8.82 -3.57
N LYS A 205 6.20 8.06 -3.07
CA LYS A 205 6.64 6.80 -3.65
C LYS A 205 6.11 5.62 -2.84
N LYS A 206 5.72 4.60 -3.56
CA LYS A 206 5.38 3.28 -3.05
C LYS A 206 6.49 2.32 -3.45
N HIS A 207 7.30 1.90 -2.49
CA HIS A 207 8.31 0.87 -2.68
C HIS A 207 7.64 -0.48 -2.42
N LEU A 208 7.68 -1.34 -3.41
CA LEU A 208 7.04 -2.66 -3.41
C LEU A 208 8.10 -3.76 -3.39
N CYS A 209 7.91 -4.74 -2.51
CA CYS A 209 8.52 -6.05 -2.64
C CYS A 209 7.45 -7.02 -3.12
N THR A 210 7.71 -7.74 -4.19
CA THR A 210 6.81 -8.78 -4.69
C THR A 210 7.56 -10.11 -4.75
N ASP A 211 6.85 -11.22 -4.61
CA ASP A 211 7.44 -12.51 -4.90
C ASP A 211 7.86 -12.59 -6.38
N ASP A 212 8.86 -13.39 -6.67
CA ASP A 212 9.36 -13.57 -8.05
C ASP A 212 8.64 -14.68 -8.82
N ALA A 213 7.69 -15.37 -8.18
CA ALA A 213 6.86 -16.41 -8.81
C ALA A 213 5.64 -15.80 -9.52
N GLU A 214 4.74 -15.16 -8.79
CA GLU A 214 3.46 -14.67 -9.31
C GLU A 214 3.32 -13.13 -9.27
N GLY A 215 4.25 -12.41 -8.63
CA GLY A 215 4.21 -10.96 -8.45
C GLY A 215 3.23 -10.55 -7.35
N MET A 216 3.01 -11.41 -6.36
CA MET A 216 2.23 -11.08 -5.16
C MET A 216 3.01 -10.15 -4.25
N ILE A 217 2.36 -9.15 -3.68
CA ILE A 217 3.02 -8.13 -2.86
C ILE A 217 3.29 -8.69 -1.47
N THR A 218 4.56 -8.67 -1.06
CA THR A 218 5.01 -9.19 0.25
C THR A 218 5.30 -8.06 1.25
N ALA A 219 5.69 -6.89 0.76
CA ALA A 219 5.91 -5.71 1.60
C ALA A 219 5.67 -4.41 0.83
N VAL A 220 5.34 -3.36 1.58
CA VAL A 220 5.13 -1.99 1.08
C VAL A 220 5.81 -1.01 2.03
N VAL A 221 6.54 -0.05 1.48
CA VAL A 221 7.06 1.13 2.20
C VAL A 221 6.64 2.37 1.44
N THR A 222 6.25 3.41 2.15
CA THR A 222 5.83 4.69 1.56
C THR A 222 6.79 5.78 1.99
N THR A 223 7.24 6.59 1.05
CA THR A 223 8.12 7.75 1.27
C THR A 223 7.62 8.98 0.51
N PRO A 224 8.05 10.19 0.85
CA PRO A 224 7.91 11.33 -0.04
C PRO A 224 8.54 11.05 -1.41
N ALA A 225 7.98 11.64 -2.48
CA ALA A 225 8.40 11.29 -3.84
C ALA A 225 9.86 11.66 -4.17
N ASN A 226 10.46 12.63 -3.49
CA ASN A 226 11.83 13.07 -3.70
C ASN A 226 12.89 12.13 -3.11
N GLU A 227 12.52 11.23 -2.21
CA GLU A 227 13.47 10.29 -1.63
C GLU A 227 14.02 9.31 -2.68
N SER A 228 15.28 8.94 -2.55
CA SER A 228 15.94 8.03 -3.49
C SER A 228 15.51 6.58 -3.24
N ASP A 229 15.12 5.88 -4.31
CA ASP A 229 14.74 4.47 -4.23
C ASP A 229 15.84 3.59 -3.63
N MET A 230 17.11 4.02 -3.81
CA MET A 230 18.31 3.32 -3.34
C MET A 230 18.36 3.10 -1.83
N HIS A 231 17.79 4.03 -1.05
CA HIS A 231 17.87 3.98 0.41
C HIS A 231 16.87 3.02 1.07
N HIS A 232 15.86 2.54 0.31
CA HIS A 232 14.74 1.80 0.88
C HIS A 232 14.67 0.32 0.49
N ILE A 233 15.71 -0.21 -0.17
CA ILE A 233 15.72 -1.63 -0.56
C ILE A 233 15.77 -2.54 0.67
N THR A 234 16.58 -2.22 1.66
CA THR A 234 16.68 -2.97 2.90
C THR A 234 15.38 -2.95 3.69
N ASP A 235 14.79 -1.76 3.87
CA ASP A 235 13.53 -1.60 4.61
C ASP A 235 12.40 -2.45 4.03
N VAL A 236 12.27 -2.45 2.69
CA VAL A 236 11.24 -3.22 1.99
C VAL A 236 11.51 -4.72 2.04
N VAL A 237 12.77 -5.13 1.92
CA VAL A 237 13.15 -6.54 1.97
C VAL A 237 12.98 -7.11 3.37
N ASP A 238 13.36 -6.38 4.42
CA ASP A 238 13.22 -6.82 5.81
C ASP A 238 11.75 -6.98 6.20
N LYS A 239 10.89 -6.02 5.81
CA LYS A 239 9.43 -6.13 5.99
C LYS A 239 8.81 -7.33 5.28
N SER A 240 9.39 -7.80 4.19
CA SER A 240 8.85 -8.91 3.42
C SER A 240 9.05 -10.28 4.06
N LYS A 241 9.90 -10.38 5.09
CA LYS A 241 10.18 -11.61 5.87
C LYS A 241 10.47 -12.81 4.95
N LEU A 242 11.38 -12.61 3.99
CA LEU A 242 11.78 -13.64 3.03
C LEU A 242 12.60 -14.75 3.69
N LYS A 243 12.62 -15.92 3.07
CA LYS A 243 13.48 -17.02 3.52
C LYS A 243 14.96 -16.67 3.27
N LYS A 244 15.86 -17.06 4.20
CA LYS A 244 17.29 -16.91 3.99
C LYS A 244 17.72 -17.59 2.68
N GLY A 245 18.65 -16.95 1.97
CA GLY A 245 19.06 -17.40 0.63
C GLY A 245 18.13 -16.97 -0.51
N ALA A 246 17.04 -16.23 -0.23
CA ALA A 246 16.17 -15.67 -1.27
C ALA A 246 16.95 -14.75 -2.22
N ARG A 247 16.57 -14.78 -3.51
CA ARG A 247 17.20 -13.95 -4.56
C ARG A 247 16.46 -12.61 -4.64
N ILE A 248 17.16 -11.51 -4.37
CA ILE A 248 16.60 -10.16 -4.44
C ILE A 248 16.94 -9.53 -5.78
N LYS A 249 15.94 -9.34 -6.62
CA LYS A 249 16.03 -8.73 -7.94
C LYS A 249 15.59 -7.27 -7.86
N ALA A 250 16.41 -6.37 -8.41
CA ALA A 250 16.06 -4.94 -8.47
C ALA A 250 16.71 -4.30 -9.71
N ASP A 251 16.24 -3.10 -10.07
CA ASP A 251 16.80 -2.31 -11.17
C ASP A 251 18.20 -1.80 -10.84
N LYS A 252 18.91 -1.40 -11.88
CA LYS A 252 20.22 -0.70 -11.82
C LYS A 252 20.19 0.56 -10.96
N GLY A 253 19.03 1.17 -10.72
CA GLY A 253 18.85 2.29 -9.80
C GLY A 253 19.18 1.95 -8.35
N TYR A 254 19.08 0.69 -7.95
CA TYR A 254 19.44 0.18 -6.63
C TYR A 254 20.91 -0.28 -6.51
N ALA A 255 21.68 -0.21 -7.59
CA ALA A 255 23.04 -0.73 -7.65
C ALA A 255 24.04 0.17 -6.91
N SER A 256 24.20 -0.05 -5.61
CA SER A 256 25.26 0.50 -4.78
C SER A 256 26.03 -0.63 -4.10
N ALA A 257 27.30 -0.37 -3.74
CA ALA A 257 28.11 -1.34 -2.99
C ALA A 257 27.49 -1.60 -1.62
N ALA A 258 26.95 -0.54 -0.96
CA ALA A 258 26.30 -0.64 0.34
C ALA A 258 25.06 -1.56 0.28
N ASN A 259 24.16 -1.38 -0.71
CA ASN A 259 22.97 -2.22 -0.85
C ASN A 259 23.32 -3.69 -1.10
N ARG A 260 24.33 -3.95 -1.95
CA ARG A 260 24.79 -5.32 -2.23
C ARG A 260 25.36 -5.98 -1.00
N GLN A 261 26.12 -5.22 -0.20
CA GLN A 261 26.69 -5.72 1.05
C GLN A 261 25.58 -5.97 2.09
N ALA A 262 24.67 -5.01 2.29
CA ALA A 262 23.56 -5.14 3.24
C ALA A 262 22.69 -6.37 2.96
N LEU A 263 22.36 -6.64 1.67
CA LEU A 263 21.61 -7.85 1.29
C LEU A 263 22.36 -9.13 1.63
N LYS A 264 23.69 -9.17 1.42
CA LYS A 264 24.52 -10.33 1.75
C LYS A 264 24.59 -10.54 3.27
N ASP A 265 24.78 -9.47 4.04
CA ASP A 265 24.85 -9.49 5.50
C ASP A 265 23.52 -9.99 6.11
N SER A 266 22.38 -9.63 5.48
CA SER A 266 21.04 -10.16 5.80
C SER A 266 20.81 -11.60 5.33
N GLY A 267 21.77 -12.22 4.65
CA GLY A 267 21.71 -13.60 4.19
C GLY A 267 20.91 -13.80 2.88
N TYR A 268 20.75 -12.74 2.09
CA TYR A 268 20.08 -12.80 0.79
C TYR A 268 21.09 -12.87 -0.38
N LYS A 269 20.63 -13.40 -1.53
CA LYS A 269 21.41 -13.42 -2.76
C LYS A 269 21.14 -12.13 -3.56
N ASP A 270 22.19 -11.34 -3.75
CA ASP A 270 22.14 -10.12 -4.55
C ASP A 270 21.96 -10.43 -6.04
N ASN A 271 20.82 -10.06 -6.58
CA ASN A 271 20.49 -10.12 -7.99
C ASN A 271 20.09 -8.72 -8.52
N ILE A 272 20.67 -7.65 -7.98
CA ILE A 272 20.50 -6.28 -8.49
C ILE A 272 21.22 -6.14 -9.83
N MET A 273 20.58 -5.54 -10.82
CA MET A 273 21.18 -5.27 -12.13
C MET A 273 22.46 -4.44 -12.00
N HIS A 274 23.43 -4.70 -12.86
CA HIS A 274 24.67 -3.93 -12.91
C HIS A 274 24.48 -2.60 -13.65
N LYS A 275 25.14 -1.55 -13.15
CA LYS A 275 25.12 -0.20 -13.73
C LYS A 275 26.49 0.10 -14.34
N ALA A 276 26.51 0.54 -15.60
CA ALA A 276 27.72 1.06 -16.22
C ALA A 276 28.09 2.42 -15.62
N THR A 277 29.38 2.69 -15.51
CA THR A 277 29.93 4.02 -15.20
C THR A 277 30.72 4.53 -16.41
N LYS A 278 31.04 5.84 -16.44
CA LYS A 278 31.81 6.44 -17.56
C LYS A 278 33.17 5.74 -17.75
N SER A 279 33.81 5.33 -16.64
CA SER A 279 35.14 4.69 -16.67
C SER A 279 35.09 3.16 -16.75
N LYS A 280 33.93 2.52 -16.55
CA LYS A 280 33.81 1.05 -16.51
C LYS A 280 32.54 0.60 -17.20
N PRO A 281 32.60 0.25 -18.50
CA PRO A 281 31.50 -0.34 -19.23
C PRO A 281 31.15 -1.72 -18.68
N LEU A 282 29.94 -2.21 -18.98
CA LEU A 282 29.51 -3.54 -18.56
C LEU A 282 30.25 -4.62 -19.38
N THR A 283 30.66 -5.69 -18.68
CA THR A 283 31.18 -6.90 -19.32
C THR A 283 30.06 -7.67 -20.02
N ALA A 284 30.40 -8.54 -20.98
CA ALA A 284 29.44 -9.38 -21.68
C ALA A 284 28.58 -10.23 -20.71
N TRP A 285 29.20 -10.75 -19.63
CA TRP A 285 28.49 -11.47 -18.58
C TRP A 285 27.45 -10.59 -17.86
N GLN A 286 27.85 -9.37 -17.47
CA GLN A 286 26.96 -8.42 -16.80
C GLN A 286 25.77 -8.01 -17.68
N ILE A 287 26.00 -7.86 -18.99
CA ILE A 287 24.92 -7.59 -19.96
C ILE A 287 23.95 -8.77 -20.01
N LYS A 288 24.45 -10.00 -20.11
CA LYS A 288 23.63 -11.22 -20.11
C LYS A 288 22.86 -11.37 -18.79
N PHE A 289 23.51 -11.12 -17.66
CA PHE A 289 22.87 -11.14 -16.33
C PHE A 289 21.73 -10.12 -16.25
N ASN A 290 21.99 -8.87 -16.64
CA ASN A 290 20.96 -7.82 -16.65
C ASN A 290 19.76 -8.21 -17.52
N HIS A 291 20.00 -8.84 -18.67
CA HIS A 291 18.92 -9.31 -19.54
C HIS A 291 18.06 -10.38 -18.87
N ILE A 292 18.66 -11.33 -18.12
CA ILE A 292 17.92 -12.35 -17.38
C ILE A 292 17.07 -11.71 -16.27
N ILE A 293 17.63 -10.77 -15.52
CA ILE A 293 16.90 -10.07 -14.45
C ILE A 293 15.76 -9.23 -15.04
N SER A 294 16.00 -8.49 -16.11
CA SER A 294 14.99 -7.69 -16.81
C SER A 294 13.77 -8.52 -17.23
N LYS A 295 13.99 -9.73 -17.75
CA LYS A 295 12.93 -10.66 -18.14
C LYS A 295 12.01 -11.07 -16.99
N THR A 296 12.45 -10.98 -15.74
CA THR A 296 11.62 -11.33 -14.57
C THR A 296 10.93 -10.11 -13.97
N ARG A 297 11.48 -8.91 -14.17
CA ARG A 297 10.98 -7.66 -13.58
C ARG A 297 9.59 -7.24 -14.10
N TYR A 298 9.18 -7.70 -15.29
CA TYR A 298 7.83 -7.40 -15.80
C TYR A 298 6.72 -7.75 -14.79
N LYS A 299 6.99 -8.67 -13.84
CA LYS A 299 6.00 -9.08 -12.82
C LYS A 299 5.68 -7.93 -11.86
N VAL A 300 6.69 -7.24 -11.31
CA VAL A 300 6.47 -6.08 -10.43
C VAL A 300 5.92 -4.89 -11.20
N GLU A 301 6.36 -4.70 -12.46
CA GLU A 301 5.83 -3.67 -13.34
C GLU A 301 4.34 -3.92 -13.65
N ARG A 302 3.97 -5.18 -13.95
CA ARG A 302 2.57 -5.60 -14.10
C ARG A 302 1.77 -5.37 -12.82
N THR A 303 2.32 -5.70 -11.66
CA THR A 303 1.69 -5.48 -10.36
C THR A 303 1.37 -4.00 -10.15
N ALA A 304 2.37 -3.13 -10.29
CA ALA A 304 2.21 -1.68 -10.17
C ALA A 304 1.24 -1.11 -11.22
N GLY A 305 1.36 -1.55 -12.48
CA GLY A 305 0.50 -1.15 -13.58
C GLY A 305 -0.97 -1.57 -13.37
N SER A 306 -1.18 -2.80 -12.89
CA SER A 306 -2.53 -3.31 -12.59
C SER A 306 -3.21 -2.52 -11.47
N MET A 307 -2.50 -2.22 -10.38
CA MET A 307 -3.04 -1.39 -9.30
C MET A 307 -3.42 0.01 -9.79
N LYS A 308 -2.57 0.65 -10.61
CA LYS A 308 -2.87 1.97 -11.18
C LYS A 308 -4.08 1.94 -12.10
N ARG A 309 -4.20 0.90 -12.93
CA ARG A 309 -5.28 0.76 -13.91
C ARG A 309 -6.63 0.42 -13.26
N TRP A 310 -6.63 -0.53 -12.31
CA TRP A 310 -7.87 -1.11 -11.79
C TRP A 310 -8.33 -0.47 -10.47
N PHE A 311 -7.39 -0.05 -9.59
CA PHE A 311 -7.71 0.42 -8.24
C PHE A 311 -7.50 1.93 -8.07
N ARG A 312 -7.28 2.68 -9.17
CA ARG A 312 -6.95 4.12 -9.14
C ARG A 312 -5.74 4.45 -8.25
N ALA A 313 -4.80 3.51 -8.11
CA ALA A 313 -3.64 3.61 -7.22
C ALA A 313 -2.55 4.59 -7.72
N ALA A 314 -2.83 5.37 -8.76
CA ALA A 314 -1.96 6.43 -9.25
C ALA A 314 -2.08 7.72 -8.44
N THR A 315 -3.17 7.88 -7.66
CA THR A 315 -3.51 9.13 -6.97
C THR A 315 -3.70 8.89 -5.48
N ALA A 316 -3.08 9.72 -4.65
CA ALA A 316 -3.30 9.72 -3.20
C ALA A 316 -4.69 10.26 -2.88
N ARG A 317 -5.45 9.51 -2.09
CA ARG A 317 -6.80 9.89 -1.64
C ARG A 317 -6.78 10.76 -0.40
N TYR A 318 -5.70 10.68 0.38
CA TYR A 318 -5.57 11.30 1.70
C TYR A 318 -4.39 12.25 1.74
N ILE A 319 -4.39 13.13 2.73
CA ILE A 319 -3.28 14.03 3.06
C ILE A 319 -2.43 13.37 4.14
N GLY A 320 -1.13 13.41 3.97
CA GLY A 320 -0.13 12.91 4.91
C GLY A 320 0.33 11.47 4.62
N ILE A 321 1.58 11.19 4.98
CA ILE A 321 2.28 9.94 4.65
C ILE A 321 1.65 8.72 5.32
N VAL A 322 1.21 8.86 6.58
CA VAL A 322 0.63 7.75 7.36
C VAL A 322 -0.68 7.25 6.73
N LYS A 323 -1.57 8.18 6.34
CA LYS A 323 -2.83 7.83 5.67
C LYS A 323 -2.60 7.31 4.25
N THR A 324 -1.61 7.86 3.54
CA THR A 324 -1.23 7.38 2.22
C THR A 324 -0.59 5.99 2.31
N HIS A 325 0.19 5.70 3.35
CA HIS A 325 0.71 4.36 3.60
C HIS A 325 -0.42 3.35 3.84
N THR A 326 -1.43 3.72 4.63
CA THR A 326 -2.65 2.91 4.80
C THR A 326 -3.34 2.63 3.45
N GLN A 327 -3.47 3.62 2.57
CA GLN A 327 -3.98 3.41 1.22
C GLN A 327 -3.13 2.39 0.46
N HIS A 328 -1.80 2.52 0.49
CA HIS A 328 -0.89 1.62 -0.20
C HIS A 328 -0.98 0.18 0.33
N LEU A 329 -1.18 -0.01 1.63
CA LEU A 329 -1.42 -1.34 2.24
C LEU A 329 -2.76 -1.92 1.79
N MET A 330 -3.84 -1.13 1.79
CA MET A 330 -5.15 -1.56 1.28
C MET A 330 -5.10 -1.95 -0.19
N GLU A 331 -4.36 -1.20 -1.01
CA GLU A 331 -4.14 -1.54 -2.42
C GLU A 331 -3.35 -2.85 -2.58
N ALA A 332 -2.36 -3.10 -1.72
CA ALA A 332 -1.59 -4.33 -1.72
C ALA A 332 -2.45 -5.55 -1.31
N ILE A 333 -3.26 -5.41 -0.26
CA ILE A 333 -4.23 -6.43 0.17
C ILE A 333 -5.21 -6.71 -0.98
N ALA A 334 -5.83 -5.67 -1.51
CA ALA A 334 -6.81 -5.78 -2.60
C ALA A 334 -6.21 -6.45 -3.84
N TYR A 335 -4.95 -6.10 -4.20
CA TYR A 335 -4.25 -6.72 -5.32
C TYR A 335 -3.98 -8.20 -5.08
N ASN A 336 -3.46 -8.57 -3.92
CA ASN A 336 -3.16 -9.97 -3.59
C ASN A 336 -4.44 -10.81 -3.61
N LEU A 337 -5.51 -10.32 -3.01
CA LEU A 337 -6.81 -11.00 -3.05
C LEU A 337 -7.36 -11.11 -4.49
N TYR A 338 -7.27 -10.04 -5.28
CA TYR A 338 -7.72 -10.05 -6.67
C TYR A 338 -6.98 -11.07 -7.55
N ARG A 339 -5.68 -11.23 -7.33
CA ARG A 339 -4.85 -12.17 -8.08
C ARG A 339 -5.04 -13.63 -7.70
N SER A 340 -5.37 -13.88 -6.43
CA SER A 340 -5.39 -15.22 -5.83
C SER A 340 -6.27 -16.25 -6.56
N PRO A 341 -7.52 -15.96 -6.96
CA PRO A 341 -8.36 -16.92 -7.67
C PRO A 341 -7.76 -17.39 -8.99
N GLY A 342 -7.14 -16.48 -9.74
CA GLY A 342 -6.48 -16.81 -11.00
C GLY A 342 -5.25 -17.72 -10.81
N ILE A 343 -4.50 -17.54 -9.73
CA ILE A 343 -3.37 -18.41 -9.39
C ILE A 343 -3.86 -19.79 -8.97
N VAL A 344 -4.92 -19.87 -8.16
CA VAL A 344 -5.55 -21.14 -7.77
C VAL A 344 -6.00 -21.93 -9.01
N ALA A 345 -6.71 -21.28 -9.94
CA ALA A 345 -7.16 -21.92 -11.15
C ALA A 345 -5.99 -22.43 -12.03
N LYS A 346 -4.92 -21.64 -12.16
CA LYS A 346 -3.69 -22.02 -12.85
C LYS A 346 -3.04 -23.25 -12.24
N ASN A 347 -2.91 -23.28 -10.90
CA ASN A 347 -2.27 -24.38 -10.18
C ASN A 347 -3.09 -25.66 -10.30
N ALA A 348 -4.43 -25.58 -10.22
CA ALA A 348 -5.31 -26.74 -10.44
C ALA A 348 -5.12 -27.35 -11.84
N LEU A 349 -5.03 -26.51 -12.89
CA LEU A 349 -4.78 -26.98 -14.25
C LEU A 349 -3.40 -27.62 -14.44
N LEU A 350 -2.39 -27.22 -13.69
CA LEU A 350 -1.06 -27.83 -13.73
C LEU A 350 -1.03 -29.20 -13.07
N ILE A 351 -1.83 -29.40 -12.02
CA ILE A 351 -1.96 -30.69 -11.34
C ILE A 351 -2.74 -31.69 -12.21
N SER A 352 -3.81 -31.26 -12.90
CA SER A 352 -4.63 -32.12 -13.75
C SER A 352 -3.92 -32.59 -15.04
N ARG A 353 -2.79 -31.97 -15.41
CA ARG A 353 -1.98 -32.32 -16.59
C ARG A 353 -0.80 -33.23 -16.28
N LYS A 354 -0.56 -33.55 -15.02
CA LYS A 354 0.43 -34.53 -14.54
C LYS A 354 -0.23 -35.86 -14.27
#